data_ef109a34c36954a8d5d2f2ddcbb26dcb
#
_entry.id   ef109a34c36954a8d5d2f2ddcbb26dcb
#
_cell.length_a   1.000
_cell.length_b   1.000
_cell.length_c   1.000
_cell.angle_alpha   90.00
_cell.angle_beta   90.00
_cell.angle_gamma   90.00
#
_symmetry.space_group_name_H-M   'P 1'
#
loop_
_entity.id
_entity.type
_entity.pdbx_description
1 polymer ?
#
loop_
_entity_poly.entity_id
_entity_poly.type
_entity_poly.pdbx_seq_one_letter_code
_entity_poly.pdbx_strand_id
1 'polypeptide(L)'
;MVNADSAQVYADLAVLSARPSLEEMQGIEHRLFGTWDGAIACSAADWAAAARDAIGEVHARGQVPILVGGTGLYIRTLLDGIAPVPAIDPAVREAVRALPTAAAYAALMQEDPTRAALLAPADSTRIARALEVVRSTGQSLAHWQAELSGGIGQSVTLHPAVLLPPRAWVYARCDQRFAQMLDRGALDEVAALLARQLDPDLPVMRAIGVAEVTALLAGSSSRAEAAARGAQATRNYAKRQFTWLRNQLAPGWQRIEDNSYEENAIFVSLLRNHGLT
;
A
#
# COMPACT_ATOMS: atom_id res chain seq x y z
N MET A 1 -8.49 9.61 -12.53
CA MET A 1 -7.73 8.49 -11.90
C MET A 1 -7.71 8.69 -10.41
N VAL A 2 -7.83 7.61 -9.60
CA VAL A 2 -7.74 7.64 -8.13
C VAL A 2 -6.66 6.66 -7.70
N ASN A 3 -5.67 7.13 -6.94
CA ASN A 3 -4.53 6.31 -6.51
C ASN A 3 -4.92 5.29 -5.43
N ALA A 4 -4.46 4.04 -5.58
CA ALA A 4 -4.54 2.97 -4.58
C ALA A 4 -3.17 2.35 -4.27
N ASP A 5 -2.12 3.15 -4.33
CA ASP A 5 -0.75 2.76 -3.93
C ASP A 5 -0.32 3.54 -2.70
N SER A 6 0.06 2.85 -1.63
CA SER A 6 0.41 3.43 -0.33
C SER A 6 1.74 4.19 -0.31
N ALA A 7 2.60 4.03 -1.31
CA ALA A 7 3.81 4.84 -1.45
C ALA A 7 3.52 6.13 -2.23
N GLN A 8 2.68 6.07 -3.25
CA GLN A 8 2.36 7.21 -4.11
C GLN A 8 1.44 8.26 -3.44
N VAL A 9 0.89 7.98 -2.26
CA VAL A 9 0.09 8.97 -1.51
C VAL A 9 0.96 10.10 -0.96
N TYR A 10 2.25 9.85 -0.68
CA TYR A 10 3.13 10.82 -0.03
C TYR A 10 3.67 11.87 -0.98
N ALA A 11 3.59 13.14 -0.59
CA ALA A 11 4.12 14.27 -1.34
C ALA A 11 5.65 14.19 -1.51
N ASP A 12 6.33 13.70 -0.49
CA ASP A 12 7.79 13.63 -0.38
C ASP A 12 8.44 12.64 -1.35
N LEU A 13 7.70 11.66 -1.86
CA LEU A 13 8.23 10.58 -2.69
C LEU A 13 7.56 10.56 -4.07
N ALA A 14 8.13 11.24 -5.04
CA ALA A 14 7.69 11.21 -6.43
C ALA A 14 8.48 10.16 -7.24
N VAL A 15 9.81 10.22 -7.14
CA VAL A 15 10.71 9.35 -7.91
C VAL A 15 10.70 7.93 -7.37
N LEU A 16 10.95 7.73 -6.08
CA LEU A 16 11.01 6.39 -5.48
C LEU A 16 9.66 5.66 -5.47
N SER A 17 8.55 6.38 -5.46
CA SER A 17 7.23 5.78 -5.58
C SER A 17 6.82 5.51 -7.04
N ALA A 18 7.58 6.01 -8.02
CA ALA A 18 7.20 6.05 -9.43
C ALA A 18 5.82 6.70 -9.65
N ARG A 19 5.55 7.79 -8.91
CA ARG A 19 4.34 8.58 -9.09
C ARG A 19 4.36 9.22 -10.48
N PRO A 20 3.24 9.19 -11.24
CA PRO A 20 3.21 9.79 -12.56
C PRO A 20 3.51 11.29 -12.50
N SER A 21 4.33 11.77 -13.43
CA SER A 21 4.59 13.19 -13.64
C SER A 21 3.38 13.88 -14.28
N LEU A 22 3.35 15.21 -14.26
CA LEU A 22 2.30 15.98 -14.93
C LEU A 22 2.22 15.68 -16.44
N GLU A 23 3.35 15.43 -17.07
CA GLU A 23 3.42 15.04 -18.48
C GLU A 23 2.78 13.66 -18.70
N GLU A 24 3.12 12.68 -17.87
CA GLU A 24 2.54 11.33 -17.94
C GLU A 24 1.04 11.31 -17.61
N MET A 25 0.56 12.26 -16.82
CA MET A 25 -0.88 12.41 -16.53
C MET A 25 -1.69 12.89 -17.74
N GLN A 26 -1.07 13.51 -18.75
CA GLN A 26 -1.68 13.93 -20.03
C GLN A 26 -2.98 14.73 -19.86
N GLY A 27 -3.05 15.59 -18.86
CA GLY A 27 -4.22 16.43 -18.57
C GLY A 27 -5.40 15.69 -17.89
N ILE A 28 -5.27 14.38 -17.63
CA ILE A 28 -6.26 13.63 -16.88
C ILE A 28 -6.12 13.93 -15.38
N GLU A 29 -7.23 14.21 -14.71
CA GLU A 29 -7.22 14.45 -13.27
C GLU A 29 -6.76 13.21 -12.49
N HIS A 30 -5.70 13.37 -11.69
CA HIS A 30 -5.15 12.33 -10.82
C HIS A 30 -5.35 12.74 -9.36
N ARG A 31 -6.07 11.92 -8.59
CA ARG A 31 -6.44 12.17 -7.20
C ARG A 31 -5.69 11.22 -6.26
N LEU A 32 -5.37 11.69 -5.08
CA LEU A 32 -4.66 10.96 -4.02
C LEU A 32 -3.23 10.56 -4.39
N PHE A 33 -2.63 11.23 -5.38
CA PHE A 33 -1.23 11.11 -5.72
C PHE A 33 -0.46 12.27 -5.06
N GLY A 34 0.43 11.98 -4.12
CA GLY A 34 1.24 12.99 -3.44
C GLY A 34 0.41 14.00 -2.62
N THR A 35 -0.68 13.56 -2.02
CA THR A 35 -1.59 14.42 -1.25
C THR A 35 -1.37 14.34 0.26
N TRP A 36 -0.60 13.37 0.73
CA TRP A 36 -0.23 13.19 2.15
C TRP A 36 1.14 13.76 2.45
N ASP A 37 1.23 14.54 3.53
CA ASP A 37 2.52 14.92 4.10
C ASP A 37 3.18 13.70 4.76
N GLY A 38 4.48 13.50 4.51
CA GLY A 38 5.25 12.39 5.08
C GLY A 38 5.29 12.35 6.61
N ALA A 39 5.08 13.48 7.29
CA ALA A 39 4.97 13.55 8.74
C ALA A 39 3.70 12.89 9.29
N ILE A 40 2.73 12.56 8.44
CA ILE A 40 1.44 12.00 8.82
C ILE A 40 1.32 10.59 8.24
N ALA A 41 1.14 9.60 9.09
CA ALA A 41 0.90 8.23 8.63
C ALA A 41 -0.47 8.13 7.95
N CYS A 42 -0.50 7.71 6.69
CA CYS A 42 -1.73 7.41 5.96
C CYS A 42 -2.16 5.97 6.26
N SER A 43 -3.16 5.79 7.13
CA SER A 43 -3.72 4.47 7.37
C SER A 43 -4.64 4.04 6.20
N ALA A 44 -4.95 2.72 6.14
CA ALA A 44 -5.91 2.23 5.15
C ALA A 44 -7.32 2.82 5.36
N ALA A 45 -7.68 3.18 6.60
CA ALA A 45 -8.95 3.82 6.92
C ALA A 45 -8.99 5.28 6.41
N ASP A 46 -7.92 6.05 6.67
CA ASP A 46 -7.81 7.44 6.23
C ASP A 46 -7.81 7.52 4.70
N TRP A 47 -7.02 6.65 4.06
CA TRP A 47 -7.00 6.56 2.61
C TRP A 47 -8.38 6.19 2.04
N ALA A 48 -9.06 5.19 2.62
CA ALA A 48 -10.37 4.76 2.14
C ALA A 48 -11.45 5.86 2.31
N ALA A 49 -11.38 6.66 3.37
CA ALA A 49 -12.24 7.82 3.55
C ALA A 49 -12.02 8.84 2.41
N ALA A 50 -10.78 9.25 2.19
CA ALA A 50 -10.42 10.17 1.10
C ALA A 50 -10.75 9.61 -0.30
N ALA A 51 -10.59 8.29 -0.49
CA ALA A 51 -10.95 7.64 -1.76
C ALA A 51 -12.46 7.64 -2.00
N ARG A 52 -13.28 7.42 -0.97
CA ARG A 52 -14.75 7.53 -1.08
C ARG A 52 -15.16 8.94 -1.50
N ASP A 53 -14.59 9.96 -0.86
CA ASP A 53 -14.90 11.35 -1.18
C ASP A 53 -14.50 11.67 -2.64
N ALA A 54 -13.29 11.29 -3.04
CA ALA A 54 -12.80 11.47 -4.41
C ALA A 54 -13.67 10.76 -5.45
N ILE A 55 -14.12 9.53 -5.17
CA ILE A 55 -15.03 8.76 -6.04
C ILE A 55 -16.41 9.42 -6.10
N GLY A 56 -16.94 9.85 -4.96
CA GLY A 56 -18.23 10.55 -4.89
C GLY A 56 -18.25 11.83 -5.71
N GLU A 57 -17.19 12.64 -5.64
CA GLU A 57 -17.06 13.86 -6.43
C GLU A 57 -16.95 13.59 -7.94
N VAL A 58 -16.29 12.51 -8.36
CA VAL A 58 -16.19 12.10 -9.76
C VAL A 58 -17.56 11.65 -10.26
N HIS A 59 -18.30 10.84 -9.49
CA HIS A 59 -19.66 10.42 -9.82
C HIS A 59 -20.64 11.59 -9.89
N ALA A 60 -20.54 12.57 -8.97
CA ALA A 60 -21.39 13.76 -8.98
C ALA A 60 -21.22 14.61 -10.25
N ARG A 61 -20.08 14.47 -10.97
CA ARG A 61 -19.84 15.09 -12.27
C ARG A 61 -20.26 14.23 -13.47
N GLY A 62 -20.91 13.08 -13.22
CA GLY A 62 -21.29 12.12 -14.25
C GLY A 62 -20.09 11.40 -14.90
N GLN A 63 -18.96 11.35 -14.21
CA GLN A 63 -17.72 10.72 -14.70
C GLN A 63 -17.48 9.37 -14.01
N VAL A 64 -16.69 8.52 -14.66
CA VAL A 64 -16.32 7.21 -14.12
C VAL A 64 -14.96 7.29 -13.41
N PRO A 65 -14.88 7.00 -12.09
CA PRO A 65 -13.62 6.95 -11.40
C PRO A 65 -12.86 5.67 -11.76
N ILE A 66 -11.59 5.79 -12.12
CA ILE A 66 -10.70 4.66 -12.38
C ILE A 66 -9.73 4.55 -11.20
N LEU A 67 -9.90 3.52 -10.37
CA LEU A 67 -9.02 3.23 -9.25
C LEU A 67 -7.81 2.43 -9.74
N VAL A 68 -6.60 2.94 -9.48
CA VAL A 68 -5.35 2.33 -9.96
C VAL A 68 -4.37 2.16 -8.81
N GLY A 69 -3.86 0.95 -8.64
CA GLY A 69 -2.84 0.67 -7.62
C GLY A 69 -2.68 -0.80 -7.31
N GLY A 70 -1.84 -1.10 -6.33
CA GLY A 70 -1.49 -2.47 -5.94
C GLY A 70 -1.48 -2.69 -4.43
N THR A 71 -1.94 -1.72 -3.61
CA THR A 71 -2.04 -1.88 -2.17
C THR A 71 -3.34 -2.59 -1.81
N GLY A 72 -3.27 -3.91 -1.74
CA GLY A 72 -4.44 -4.75 -1.53
C GLY A 72 -5.27 -4.41 -0.28
N LEU A 73 -4.60 -3.98 0.81
CA LEU A 73 -5.31 -3.53 2.01
C LEU A 73 -6.15 -2.28 1.74
N TYR A 74 -5.67 -1.33 0.92
CA TYR A 74 -6.42 -0.15 0.54
C TYR A 74 -7.68 -0.54 -0.23
N ILE A 75 -7.52 -1.33 -1.29
CA ILE A 75 -8.62 -1.80 -2.14
C ILE A 75 -9.66 -2.53 -1.29
N ARG A 76 -9.23 -3.46 -0.43
CA ARG A 76 -10.11 -4.21 0.44
C ARG A 76 -10.85 -3.31 1.43
N THR A 77 -10.15 -2.37 2.07
CA THR A 77 -10.78 -1.43 3.01
C THR A 77 -11.81 -0.54 2.33
N LEU A 78 -11.55 -0.12 1.10
CA LEU A 78 -12.50 0.69 0.33
C LEU A 78 -13.75 -0.12 -0.07
N LEU A 79 -13.57 -1.35 -0.54
CA LEU A 79 -14.68 -2.16 -1.06
C LEU A 79 -15.48 -2.84 0.04
N ASP A 80 -14.80 -3.53 0.95
CA ASP A 80 -15.42 -4.36 1.98
C ASP A 80 -15.66 -3.58 3.29
N GLY A 81 -14.94 -2.48 3.49
CA GLY A 81 -14.91 -1.75 4.75
C GLY A 81 -13.78 -2.18 5.66
N ILE A 82 -13.79 -1.63 6.87
CA ILE A 82 -12.79 -1.90 7.90
C ILE A 82 -13.47 -2.24 9.23
N ALA A 83 -12.82 -3.09 10.02
CA ALA A 83 -13.23 -3.39 11.39
C ALA A 83 -13.29 -2.10 12.22
N PRO A 84 -14.43 -1.77 12.85
CA PRO A 84 -14.63 -0.52 13.59
C PRO A 84 -13.97 -0.59 14.99
N VAL A 85 -12.68 -0.92 15.00
CA VAL A 85 -11.90 -0.99 16.25
C VAL A 85 -11.80 0.40 16.84
N PRO A 86 -12.18 0.60 18.13
CA PRO A 86 -11.99 1.87 18.80
C PRO A 86 -10.54 2.35 18.80
N ALA A 87 -10.35 3.63 19.09
CA ALA A 87 -9.01 4.20 19.23
C ALA A 87 -8.20 3.39 20.26
N ILE A 88 -6.97 3.02 19.87
CA ILE A 88 -6.05 2.33 20.76
C ILE A 88 -5.46 3.33 21.75
N ASP A 89 -5.49 3.00 23.03
CA ASP A 89 -4.86 3.79 24.08
C ASP A 89 -3.35 3.97 23.73
N PRO A 90 -2.86 5.22 23.65
CA PRO A 90 -1.46 5.49 23.35
C PRO A 90 -0.48 4.82 24.32
N ALA A 91 -0.80 4.75 25.61
CA ALA A 91 0.04 4.11 26.62
C ALA A 91 0.10 2.58 26.40
N VAL A 92 -1.03 1.97 26.05
CA VAL A 92 -1.08 0.54 25.67
C VAL A 92 -0.25 0.29 24.43
N ARG A 93 -0.36 1.15 23.41
CA ARG A 93 0.41 1.03 22.18
C ARG A 93 1.92 1.11 22.45
N GLU A 94 2.35 2.08 23.21
CA GLU A 94 3.76 2.25 23.57
C GLU A 94 4.28 1.03 24.34
N ALA A 95 3.57 0.60 25.37
CA ALA A 95 3.93 -0.56 26.17
C ALA A 95 4.03 -1.85 25.34
N VAL A 96 3.07 -2.09 24.42
CA VAL A 96 3.07 -3.27 23.55
C VAL A 96 4.25 -3.23 22.57
N ARG A 97 4.51 -2.08 21.97
CA ARG A 97 5.60 -1.94 20.97
C ARG A 97 6.99 -1.98 21.57
N ALA A 98 7.13 -1.69 22.87
CA ALA A 98 8.38 -1.87 23.61
C ALA A 98 8.69 -3.34 23.89
N LEU A 99 7.72 -4.26 23.78
CA LEU A 99 7.95 -5.67 24.04
C LEU A 99 8.77 -6.35 22.92
N PRO A 100 9.74 -7.20 23.26
CA PRO A 100 10.30 -8.14 22.29
C PRO A 100 9.20 -9.02 21.69
N THR A 101 9.29 -9.37 20.42
CA THR A 101 8.26 -10.13 19.70
C THR A 101 7.85 -11.41 20.43
N ALA A 102 8.82 -12.15 21.00
CA ALA A 102 8.55 -13.37 21.76
C ALA A 102 7.71 -13.10 23.02
N ALA A 103 8.00 -12.01 23.73
CA ALA A 103 7.22 -11.60 24.91
C ALA A 103 5.81 -11.15 24.55
N ALA A 104 5.67 -10.37 23.46
CA ALA A 104 4.37 -9.96 22.94
C ALA A 104 3.53 -11.18 22.50
N TYR A 105 4.15 -12.18 21.85
CA TYR A 105 3.46 -13.40 21.47
C TYR A 105 3.03 -14.23 22.68
N ALA A 106 3.88 -14.38 23.70
CA ALA A 106 3.54 -15.06 24.94
C ALA A 106 2.38 -14.39 25.67
N ALA A 107 2.36 -13.05 25.72
CA ALA A 107 1.23 -12.30 26.29
C ALA A 107 -0.04 -12.50 25.48
N LEU A 108 0.03 -12.48 24.14
CA LEU A 108 -1.11 -12.71 23.27
C LEU A 108 -1.67 -14.13 23.44
N MET A 109 -0.82 -15.14 23.63
CA MET A 109 -1.24 -16.52 23.92
C MET A 109 -2.08 -16.62 25.21
N GLN A 110 -1.86 -15.75 26.19
CA GLN A 110 -2.62 -15.70 27.41
C GLN A 110 -3.90 -14.85 27.30
N GLU A 111 -3.82 -13.72 26.61
CA GLU A 111 -4.91 -12.72 26.55
C GLU A 111 -5.90 -13.00 25.39
N ASP A 112 -5.43 -13.57 24.27
CA ASP A 112 -6.25 -13.95 23.10
C ASP A 112 -5.65 -15.22 22.43
N PRO A 113 -5.77 -16.39 23.06
CA PRO A 113 -5.17 -17.64 22.56
C PRO A 113 -5.70 -18.03 21.18
N THR A 114 -6.98 -17.76 20.92
CA THR A 114 -7.60 -18.05 19.61
C THR A 114 -6.93 -17.25 18.49
N ARG A 115 -6.67 -15.97 18.72
CA ARG A 115 -5.99 -15.12 17.75
C ARG A 115 -4.52 -15.47 17.63
N ALA A 116 -3.85 -15.76 18.73
CA ALA A 116 -2.44 -16.14 18.74
C ALA A 116 -2.18 -17.40 17.89
N ALA A 117 -3.05 -18.41 17.98
CA ALA A 117 -2.94 -19.64 17.21
C ALA A 117 -2.99 -19.45 15.68
N LEU A 118 -3.54 -18.33 15.21
CA LEU A 118 -3.64 -17.99 13.78
C LEU A 118 -2.43 -17.18 13.26
N LEU A 119 -1.51 -16.79 14.15
CA LEU A 119 -0.39 -15.92 13.81
C LEU A 119 0.95 -16.67 13.89
N ALA A 120 1.83 -16.41 12.93
CA ALA A 120 3.19 -16.90 13.06
C ALA A 120 3.91 -16.18 14.23
N PRO A 121 4.64 -16.92 15.12
CA PRO A 121 5.32 -16.31 16.28
C PRO A 121 6.31 -15.19 15.95
N ALA A 122 6.79 -15.14 14.71
CA ALA A 122 7.70 -14.11 14.22
C ALA A 122 6.99 -12.89 13.57
N ASP A 123 5.65 -12.90 13.45
CA ASP A 123 4.89 -11.79 12.85
C ASP A 123 4.65 -10.68 13.88
N SER A 124 5.71 -9.92 14.17
CA SER A 124 5.70 -8.85 15.18
C SER A 124 4.57 -7.84 14.97
N THR A 125 4.31 -7.47 13.73
CA THR A 125 3.30 -6.45 13.40
C THR A 125 1.88 -6.91 13.73
N ARG A 126 1.52 -8.13 13.34
CA ARG A 126 0.17 -8.66 13.60
C ARG A 126 -0.01 -9.06 15.05
N ILE A 127 1.03 -9.55 15.70
CA ILE A 127 1.04 -9.85 17.14
C ILE A 127 0.81 -8.57 17.94
N ALA A 128 1.63 -7.52 17.71
CA ALA A 128 1.48 -6.24 18.38
C ALA A 128 0.08 -5.66 18.16
N ARG A 129 -0.42 -5.65 16.93
CA ARG A 129 -1.77 -5.16 16.64
C ARG A 129 -2.87 -5.93 17.39
N ALA A 130 -2.81 -7.24 17.45
CA ALA A 130 -3.79 -8.05 18.17
C ALA A 130 -3.76 -7.75 19.68
N LEU A 131 -2.55 -7.64 20.25
CA LEU A 131 -2.34 -7.34 21.66
C LEU A 131 -2.77 -5.91 22.01
N GLU A 132 -2.46 -4.92 21.17
CA GLU A 132 -2.95 -3.54 21.30
C GLU A 132 -4.48 -3.50 21.38
N VAL A 133 -5.16 -4.24 20.50
CA VAL A 133 -6.63 -4.25 20.44
C VAL A 133 -7.23 -4.89 21.68
N VAL A 134 -6.80 -6.09 22.06
CA VAL A 134 -7.39 -6.78 23.21
C VAL A 134 -7.14 -6.03 24.51
N ARG A 135 -5.98 -5.43 24.69
CA ARG A 135 -5.66 -4.62 25.88
C ARG A 135 -6.41 -3.30 25.96
N SER A 136 -6.64 -2.64 24.81
CA SER A 136 -7.34 -1.36 24.78
C SER A 136 -8.85 -1.49 24.83
N THR A 137 -9.41 -2.61 24.33
CA THR A 137 -10.87 -2.76 24.15
C THR A 137 -11.50 -3.86 24.98
N GLY A 138 -10.69 -4.76 25.54
CA GLY A 138 -11.18 -5.99 26.21
C GLY A 138 -11.74 -7.03 25.24
N GLN A 139 -11.67 -6.80 23.92
CA GLN A 139 -12.22 -7.68 22.91
C GLN A 139 -11.14 -8.13 21.92
N SER A 140 -11.23 -9.38 21.44
CA SER A 140 -10.36 -9.88 20.38
C SER A 140 -10.51 -9.04 19.10
N LEU A 141 -9.43 -8.88 18.34
CA LEU A 141 -9.49 -8.31 17.01
C LEU A 141 -10.47 -9.07 16.09
N ALA A 142 -10.64 -10.38 16.28
CA ALA A 142 -11.60 -11.19 15.52
C ALA A 142 -13.06 -10.74 15.76
N HIS A 143 -13.39 -10.31 16.96
CA HIS A 143 -14.71 -9.77 17.28
C HIS A 143 -15.02 -8.54 16.41
N TRP A 144 -14.09 -7.60 16.31
CA TRP A 144 -14.25 -6.38 15.50
C TRP A 144 -14.25 -6.68 13.99
N GLN A 145 -13.54 -7.74 13.56
CA GLN A 145 -13.49 -8.14 12.16
C GLN A 145 -14.75 -8.88 11.68
N ALA A 146 -15.65 -9.26 12.57
CA ALA A 146 -16.91 -9.90 12.22
C ALA A 146 -17.88 -8.93 11.52
N GLU A 147 -17.79 -7.64 11.83
CA GLU A 147 -18.66 -6.60 11.27
C GLU A 147 -17.81 -5.47 10.66
N LEU A 148 -17.62 -5.52 9.35
CA LEU A 148 -16.93 -4.45 8.63
C LEU A 148 -17.87 -3.28 8.37
N SER A 149 -17.35 -2.06 8.38
CA SER A 149 -18.13 -0.84 8.11
C SER A 149 -17.42 0.08 7.10
N GLY A 150 -18.21 0.90 6.42
CA GLY A 150 -17.69 1.94 5.52
C GLY A 150 -17.22 1.45 4.15
N GLY A 151 -17.51 0.20 3.76
CA GLY A 151 -17.24 -0.30 2.42
C GLY A 151 -18.22 0.23 1.38
N ILE A 152 -17.75 0.48 0.15
CA ILE A 152 -18.60 0.95 -0.96
C ILE A 152 -18.95 -0.15 -1.97
N GLY A 153 -18.41 -1.36 -1.81
CA GLY A 153 -18.56 -2.43 -2.81
C GLY A 153 -20.01 -2.78 -3.15
N GLN A 154 -20.95 -2.60 -2.20
CA GLN A 154 -22.38 -2.84 -2.40
C GLN A 154 -23.11 -1.65 -3.03
N SER A 155 -22.52 -0.46 -3.07
CA SER A 155 -23.14 0.77 -3.57
C SER A 155 -22.63 1.21 -4.94
N VAL A 156 -21.70 0.47 -5.53
CA VAL A 156 -21.10 0.76 -6.84
C VAL A 156 -21.14 -0.46 -7.75
N THR A 157 -21.22 -0.21 -9.06
CA THR A 157 -20.97 -1.26 -10.05
C THR A 157 -19.48 -1.33 -10.32
N LEU A 158 -18.84 -2.45 -9.97
CA LEU A 158 -17.41 -2.62 -10.09
C LEU A 158 -17.06 -3.38 -11.38
N HIS A 159 -16.13 -2.82 -12.17
CA HIS A 159 -15.54 -3.44 -13.36
C HIS A 159 -14.04 -3.73 -13.11
N PRO A 160 -13.72 -4.83 -12.43
CA PRO A 160 -12.37 -5.06 -11.96
C PRO A 160 -11.49 -5.77 -12.99
N ALA A 161 -10.25 -5.32 -13.10
CA ALA A 161 -9.20 -5.99 -13.86
C ALA A 161 -7.91 -6.12 -13.04
N VAL A 162 -7.23 -7.26 -13.13
CA VAL A 162 -6.00 -7.55 -12.41
C VAL A 162 -4.90 -7.89 -13.42
N LEU A 163 -3.84 -7.09 -13.41
CA LEU A 163 -2.66 -7.33 -14.23
C LEU A 163 -1.70 -8.27 -13.49
N LEU A 164 -1.46 -9.45 -14.05
CA LEU A 164 -0.58 -10.49 -13.51
C LEU A 164 0.42 -10.98 -14.58
N PRO A 165 1.23 -10.08 -15.15
CA PRO A 165 2.15 -10.45 -16.21
C PRO A 165 3.19 -11.47 -15.74
N PRO A 166 3.93 -12.12 -16.67
CA PRO A 166 4.96 -13.07 -16.34
C PRO A 166 5.96 -12.52 -15.32
N ARG A 167 6.24 -13.27 -14.27
CA ARG A 167 7.07 -12.83 -13.15
C ARG A 167 8.47 -12.37 -13.56
N ALA A 168 9.07 -13.07 -14.53
CA ALA A 168 10.39 -12.69 -15.04
C ALA A 168 10.39 -11.30 -15.69
N TRP A 169 9.33 -10.97 -16.42
CA TRP A 169 9.14 -9.65 -17.02
C TRP A 169 9.01 -8.55 -15.95
N VAL A 170 8.19 -8.79 -14.90
CA VAL A 170 8.04 -7.83 -13.80
C VAL A 170 9.37 -7.61 -13.07
N TYR A 171 10.14 -8.67 -12.83
CA TYR A 171 11.42 -8.58 -12.13
C TYR A 171 12.44 -7.78 -12.93
N ALA A 172 12.55 -8.03 -14.24
CA ALA A 172 13.41 -7.23 -15.10
C ALA A 172 13.06 -5.74 -15.07
N ARG A 173 11.75 -5.40 -15.07
CA ARG A 173 11.29 -4.01 -14.96
C ARG A 173 11.57 -3.42 -13.58
N CYS A 174 11.45 -4.18 -12.50
CA CYS A 174 11.81 -3.72 -11.16
C CYS A 174 13.30 -3.33 -11.11
N ASP A 175 14.17 -4.16 -11.67
CA ASP A 175 15.61 -3.93 -11.68
C ASP A 175 15.97 -2.69 -12.50
N GLN A 176 15.46 -2.61 -13.72
CA GLN A 176 15.68 -1.47 -14.61
C GLN A 176 15.14 -0.17 -14.00
N ARG A 177 13.93 -0.20 -13.46
CA ARG A 177 13.28 0.99 -12.88
C ARG A 177 14.06 1.52 -11.69
N PHE A 178 14.54 0.67 -10.79
CA PHE A 178 15.27 1.14 -9.62
C PHE A 178 16.60 1.80 -10.01
N ALA A 179 17.31 1.24 -10.98
CA ALA A 179 18.52 1.87 -11.53
C ALA A 179 18.21 3.26 -12.11
N GLN A 180 17.14 3.37 -12.91
CA GLN A 180 16.69 4.66 -13.47
C GLN A 180 16.29 5.68 -12.40
N MET A 181 15.67 5.26 -11.29
CA MET A 181 15.35 6.15 -10.19
C MET A 181 16.58 6.81 -9.58
N LEU A 182 17.68 6.07 -9.44
CA LEU A 182 18.95 6.62 -8.98
C LEU A 182 19.55 7.64 -9.96
N ASP A 183 19.23 7.56 -11.26
CA ASP A 183 19.63 8.54 -12.29
C ASP A 183 18.71 9.76 -12.37
N ARG A 184 17.47 9.62 -11.90
CA ARG A 184 16.40 10.61 -12.09
C ARG A 184 16.03 11.40 -10.84
N GLY A 185 16.93 11.51 -9.86
CA GLY A 185 16.76 12.39 -8.71
C GLY A 185 16.35 11.68 -7.41
N ALA A 186 16.41 10.34 -7.32
CA ALA A 186 16.13 9.65 -6.06
C ALA A 186 17.06 10.08 -4.92
N LEU A 187 18.31 10.47 -5.21
CA LEU A 187 19.25 10.93 -4.19
C LEU A 187 18.79 12.28 -3.60
N ASP A 188 18.41 13.23 -4.44
CA ASP A 188 17.96 14.55 -4.01
C ASP A 188 16.64 14.45 -3.24
N GLU A 189 15.72 13.58 -3.71
CA GLU A 189 14.44 13.31 -3.04
C GLU A 189 14.65 12.76 -1.62
N VAL A 190 15.51 11.77 -1.45
CA VAL A 190 15.81 11.19 -0.13
C VAL A 190 16.60 12.17 0.74
N ALA A 191 17.53 12.92 0.19
CA ALA A 191 18.24 13.96 0.94
C ALA A 191 17.27 15.01 1.50
N ALA A 192 16.30 15.45 0.69
CA ALA A 192 15.25 16.37 1.13
C ALA A 192 14.34 15.75 2.21
N LEU A 193 13.97 14.47 2.06
CA LEU A 193 13.19 13.76 3.07
C LEU A 193 13.95 13.65 4.41
N LEU A 194 15.24 13.29 4.36
CA LEU A 194 16.07 13.18 5.57
C LEU A 194 16.26 14.51 6.29
N ALA A 195 16.35 15.62 5.53
CA ALA A 195 16.45 16.97 6.10
C ALA A 195 15.21 17.37 6.93
N ARG A 196 14.08 16.72 6.71
CA ARG A 196 12.86 16.93 7.53
C ARG A 196 12.94 16.33 8.93
N GLN A 197 13.91 15.46 9.21
CA GLN A 197 14.12 14.80 10.51
C GLN A 197 12.85 14.13 11.06
N LEU A 198 12.09 13.47 10.20
CA LEU A 198 10.87 12.76 10.56
C LEU A 198 11.18 11.51 11.39
N ASP A 199 10.18 11.07 12.17
CA ASP A 199 10.26 9.81 12.91
C ASP A 199 10.57 8.64 11.95
N PRO A 200 11.63 7.86 12.20
CA PRO A 200 12.00 6.72 11.35
C PRO A 200 10.91 5.66 11.19
N ASP A 201 9.96 5.59 12.11
CA ASP A 201 8.86 4.65 12.07
C ASP A 201 7.70 5.08 11.14
N LEU A 202 7.71 6.30 10.64
CA LEU A 202 6.71 6.75 9.68
C LEU A 202 6.77 5.93 8.38
N PRO A 203 5.63 5.64 7.75
CA PRO A 203 5.58 4.85 6.52
C PRO A 203 6.42 5.41 5.37
N VAL A 204 6.50 6.73 5.24
CA VAL A 204 7.32 7.41 4.21
C VAL A 204 8.80 7.10 4.38
N MET A 205 9.31 7.05 5.63
CA MET A 205 10.70 6.73 5.94
C MET A 205 11.06 5.27 5.67
N ARG A 206 10.05 4.39 5.65
CA ARG A 206 10.20 2.95 5.37
C ARG A 206 9.82 2.56 3.95
N ALA A 207 9.58 3.53 3.09
CA ALA A 207 9.31 3.26 1.68
C ALA A 207 10.54 2.61 1.01
N ILE A 208 10.27 1.73 0.04
CA ILE A 208 11.33 1.04 -0.70
C ILE A 208 12.23 2.06 -1.39
N GLY A 209 13.52 1.94 -1.19
CA GLY A 209 14.53 2.83 -1.75
C GLY A 209 15.05 3.86 -0.76
N VAL A 210 14.28 4.26 0.26
CA VAL A 210 14.72 5.28 1.23
C VAL A 210 15.96 4.79 2.00
N ALA A 211 15.92 3.59 2.58
CA ALA A 211 17.06 3.05 3.33
C ALA A 211 18.29 2.82 2.44
N GLU A 212 18.09 2.33 1.22
CA GLU A 212 19.16 2.05 0.26
C GLU A 212 19.84 3.34 -0.20
N VAL A 213 19.06 4.37 -0.51
CA VAL A 213 19.58 5.68 -0.92
C VAL A 213 20.21 6.40 0.27
N THR A 214 19.65 6.30 1.47
CA THR A 214 20.26 6.84 2.69
C THR A 214 21.67 6.25 2.92
N ALA A 215 21.84 4.95 2.78
CA ALA A 215 23.15 4.30 2.90
C ALA A 215 24.13 4.76 1.82
N LEU A 216 23.64 5.02 0.61
CA LEU A 216 24.44 5.57 -0.49
C LEU A 216 24.89 7.01 -0.17
N LEU A 217 23.98 7.87 0.29
CA LEU A 217 24.28 9.25 0.67
C LEU A 217 25.27 9.34 1.84
N ALA A 218 25.19 8.40 2.79
CA ALA A 218 26.11 8.29 3.92
C ALA A 218 27.48 7.68 3.53
N GLY A 219 27.69 7.27 2.28
CA GLY A 219 28.92 6.61 1.83
C GLY A 219 29.13 5.20 2.39
N SER A 220 28.14 4.62 3.08
CA SER A 220 28.19 3.27 3.65
C SER A 220 27.81 2.16 2.66
N SER A 221 27.42 2.54 1.45
CA SER A 221 27.09 1.64 0.33
C SER A 221 27.51 2.26 -0.98
N SER A 222 27.98 1.44 -1.91
CA SER A 222 28.19 1.84 -3.30
C SER A 222 26.85 1.98 -4.04
N ARG A 223 26.87 2.73 -5.15
CA ARG A 223 25.70 2.86 -6.04
C ARG A 223 25.21 1.50 -6.56
N ALA A 224 26.14 0.61 -6.91
CA ALA A 224 25.80 -0.74 -7.39
C ALA A 224 25.09 -1.57 -6.31
N GLU A 225 25.57 -1.51 -5.06
CA GLU A 225 24.95 -2.19 -3.93
C GLU A 225 23.56 -1.60 -3.60
N ALA A 226 23.43 -0.29 -3.61
CA ALA A 226 22.13 0.38 -3.41
C ALA A 226 21.13 -0.03 -4.49
N ALA A 227 21.55 -0.04 -5.77
CA ALA A 227 20.73 -0.50 -6.89
C ALA A 227 20.30 -1.96 -6.73
N ALA A 228 21.22 -2.85 -6.38
CA ALA A 228 20.93 -4.28 -6.20
C ALA A 228 19.94 -4.53 -5.04
N ARG A 229 20.13 -3.86 -3.90
CA ARG A 229 19.26 -3.99 -2.72
C ARG A 229 17.87 -3.41 -2.99
N GLY A 230 17.78 -2.23 -3.58
CA GLY A 230 16.50 -1.61 -3.91
C GLY A 230 15.71 -2.40 -4.95
N ALA A 231 16.38 -2.91 -5.98
CA ALA A 231 15.77 -3.84 -6.93
C ALA A 231 15.25 -5.11 -6.24
N GLN A 232 16.04 -5.71 -5.34
CA GLN A 232 15.61 -6.89 -4.58
C GLN A 232 14.41 -6.59 -3.67
N ALA A 233 14.39 -5.45 -2.97
CA ALA A 233 13.27 -5.02 -2.14
C ALA A 233 12.00 -4.83 -2.99
N THR A 234 12.14 -4.24 -4.17
CA THR A 234 11.04 -4.04 -5.14
C THR A 234 10.51 -5.39 -5.65
N ARG A 235 11.38 -6.35 -6.01
CA ARG A 235 10.96 -7.71 -6.40
C ARG A 235 10.22 -8.42 -5.28
N ASN A 236 10.69 -8.30 -4.05
CA ASN A 236 10.02 -8.89 -2.89
C ASN A 236 8.64 -8.27 -2.66
N TYR A 237 8.50 -6.98 -2.89
CA TYR A 237 7.20 -6.30 -2.81
C TYR A 237 6.27 -6.78 -3.92
N ALA A 238 6.73 -6.81 -5.16
CA ALA A 238 5.97 -7.35 -6.30
C ALA A 238 5.51 -8.79 -6.06
N LYS A 239 6.38 -9.66 -5.51
CA LYS A 239 6.01 -11.03 -5.11
C LYS A 239 4.84 -11.05 -4.11
N ARG A 240 4.85 -10.16 -3.12
CA ARG A 240 3.75 -10.04 -2.14
C ARG A 240 2.46 -9.58 -2.81
N GLN A 241 2.54 -8.57 -3.71
CA GLN A 241 1.39 -8.12 -4.49
C GLN A 241 0.80 -9.26 -5.33
N PHE A 242 1.62 -10.00 -6.08
CA PHE A 242 1.17 -11.16 -6.85
C PHE A 242 0.46 -12.20 -6.00
N THR A 243 1.03 -12.54 -4.85
CA THR A 243 0.44 -13.51 -3.93
C THR A 243 -0.91 -13.02 -3.42
N TRP A 244 -1.00 -11.75 -3.06
CA TRP A 244 -2.24 -11.14 -2.56
C TRP A 244 -3.32 -11.10 -3.66
N LEU A 245 -2.97 -10.60 -4.85
CA LEU A 245 -3.89 -10.48 -5.99
C LEU A 245 -4.43 -11.83 -6.44
N ARG A 246 -3.61 -12.90 -6.39
CA ARG A 246 -4.06 -14.25 -6.73
C ARG A 246 -5.00 -14.88 -5.70
N ASN A 247 -4.77 -14.61 -4.42
CA ASN A 247 -5.42 -15.36 -3.33
C ASN A 247 -6.54 -14.60 -2.63
N GLN A 248 -6.57 -13.27 -2.73
CA GLN A 248 -7.48 -12.43 -1.92
C GLN A 248 -8.58 -11.74 -2.74
N LEU A 249 -8.46 -11.73 -4.06
CA LEU A 249 -9.50 -11.16 -4.92
C LEU A 249 -10.54 -12.19 -5.32
N ALA A 250 -11.78 -11.73 -5.48
CA ALA A 250 -12.89 -12.60 -5.88
C ALA A 250 -12.61 -13.30 -7.23
N PRO A 251 -13.09 -14.52 -7.43
CA PRO A 251 -12.88 -15.27 -8.67
C PRO A 251 -13.38 -14.58 -9.94
N GLY A 252 -14.40 -13.72 -9.82
CA GLY A 252 -15.00 -12.98 -10.94
C GLY A 252 -14.17 -11.80 -11.47
N TRP A 253 -13.04 -11.46 -10.83
CA TRP A 253 -12.16 -10.42 -11.32
C TRP A 253 -11.40 -10.89 -12.57
N GLN A 254 -11.47 -10.09 -13.65
CA GLN A 254 -10.74 -10.40 -14.90
C GLN A 254 -9.24 -10.38 -14.63
N ARG A 255 -8.56 -11.48 -14.94
CA ARG A 255 -7.10 -11.62 -14.81
C ARG A 255 -6.45 -11.55 -16.17
N ILE A 256 -5.45 -10.67 -16.29
CA ILE A 256 -4.67 -10.44 -17.51
C ILE A 256 -3.25 -10.90 -17.19
N GLU A 257 -2.87 -12.04 -17.76
CA GLU A 257 -1.61 -12.73 -17.41
C GLU A 257 -0.50 -12.53 -18.47
N ASP A 258 -0.84 -11.97 -19.61
CA ASP A 258 0.13 -11.59 -20.64
C ASP A 258 0.66 -10.16 -20.42
N ASN A 259 1.55 -9.72 -21.27
CA ASN A 259 2.09 -8.36 -21.30
C ASN A 259 1.56 -7.52 -22.47
N SER A 260 0.47 -7.94 -23.10
CA SER A 260 -0.16 -7.28 -24.26
C SER A 260 -0.86 -5.95 -23.91
N TYR A 261 -0.98 -5.62 -22.60
CA TYR A 261 -1.58 -4.36 -22.15
C TYR A 261 -0.75 -3.10 -22.52
N GLU A 262 0.45 -3.26 -23.06
CA GLU A 262 1.23 -2.13 -23.61
C GLU A 262 0.55 -1.45 -24.80
N GLU A 263 -0.43 -2.12 -25.43
CA GLU A 263 -1.12 -1.63 -26.61
C GLU A 263 -2.46 -0.90 -26.35
N ASN A 264 -2.75 -0.49 -25.13
CA ASN A 264 -4.02 0.17 -24.74
C ASN A 264 -5.32 -0.62 -25.09
N ALA A 265 -5.22 -1.71 -25.86
CA ALA A 265 -6.37 -2.45 -26.37
C ALA A 265 -7.25 -3.05 -25.24
N ILE A 266 -6.63 -3.48 -24.15
CA ILE A 266 -7.35 -4.12 -23.05
C ILE A 266 -8.21 -3.10 -22.29
N PHE A 267 -7.67 -1.93 -21.98
CA PHE A 267 -8.44 -0.87 -21.29
C PHE A 267 -9.56 -0.34 -22.18
N VAL A 268 -9.30 -0.14 -23.46
CA VAL A 268 -10.34 0.26 -24.43
C VAL A 268 -11.42 -0.80 -24.55
N SER A 269 -11.05 -2.08 -24.57
CA SER A 269 -12.01 -3.19 -24.58
C SER A 269 -12.84 -3.25 -23.30
N LEU A 270 -12.22 -3.10 -22.13
CA LEU A 270 -12.93 -3.03 -20.85
C LEU A 270 -13.94 -1.89 -20.83
N LEU A 271 -13.52 -0.69 -21.21
CA LEU A 271 -14.41 0.48 -21.24
C LEU A 271 -15.59 0.26 -22.22
N ARG A 272 -15.31 -0.24 -23.43
CA ARG A 272 -16.35 -0.51 -24.45
C ARG A 272 -17.31 -1.61 -24.02
N ASN A 273 -16.81 -2.72 -23.48
CA ASN A 273 -17.65 -3.86 -23.07
C ASN A 273 -18.61 -3.50 -21.94
N HIS A 274 -18.33 -2.42 -21.23
CA HIS A 274 -19.17 -1.94 -20.12
C HIS A 274 -19.88 -0.62 -20.41
N GLY A 275 -19.86 -0.15 -21.67
CA GLY A 275 -20.54 1.07 -22.07
C GLY A 275 -20.02 2.34 -21.41
N LEU A 276 -18.73 2.37 -21.08
CA LEU A 276 -18.06 3.46 -20.37
C LEU A 276 -17.26 4.41 -21.30
N THR A 277 -17.50 4.31 -22.61
CA THR A 277 -16.92 5.19 -23.66
C THR A 277 -18.02 5.93 -24.37
#